data_429b8479f6e91fa9571d746abbf677f2
#
_entry.id   429b8479f6e91fa9571d746abbf677f2
#
_cell.length_a   1.000
_cell.length_b   1.000
_cell.length_c   1.000
_cell.angle_alpha   90.00
_cell.angle_beta   90.00
_cell.angle_gamma   90.00
#
_symmetry.space_group_name_H-M   'P 1'
#
loop_
_entity.id
_entity.type
_entity.pdbx_description
1 polymer ?
#
loop_
_entity_poly.entity_id
_entity_poly.type
_entity_poly.pdbx_seq_one_letter_code
_entity_poly.pdbx_strand_id
1 'polypeptide(L)'
;MAALQGMNLLNLGMYEPAGKVGESLVNALKESVPFESLYSFVFIEKVGKALANVPKPYLERPDRDVAVPLSVETVGRGKHIYIPVEVNGITKNYIFDTGCSFGNFVSEKYAEEVGLKIVADSIPVSGMEIGLVKLAVADSMKIGEMVYHNPVFMVAPPDHEVDSVFAFDGVIGYHFIRDAKEIIIDNEAGKFVFPQKVSEGEPNMYLASNTPQVRISYNGQPFDLIFDTGNVKSDLGK
;
A
#
# COMPACT_ATOMS: atom_id res chain seq x y z
N MET A 1 -21.63 3.65 -4.75
CA MET A 1 -21.17 5.01 -5.08
C MET A 1 -20.52 5.71 -3.89
N ALA A 2 -21.17 5.86 -2.73
CA ALA A 2 -20.60 6.60 -1.59
C ALA A 2 -19.31 5.95 -1.01
N ALA A 3 -19.18 4.62 -0.97
CA ALA A 3 -17.96 3.94 -0.55
C ALA A 3 -16.76 4.27 -1.46
N LEU A 4 -16.97 4.26 -2.77
CA LEU A 4 -15.98 4.69 -3.75
C LEU A 4 -15.58 6.16 -3.53
N GLN A 5 -16.53 7.03 -3.22
CA GLN A 5 -16.25 8.42 -2.89
C GLN A 5 -15.35 8.52 -1.65
N GLY A 6 -15.67 7.78 -0.57
CA GLY A 6 -14.86 7.76 0.65
C GLY A 6 -13.43 7.29 0.40
N MET A 7 -13.26 6.18 -0.34
CA MET A 7 -11.93 5.68 -0.70
C MET A 7 -11.15 6.66 -1.57
N ASN A 8 -11.79 7.28 -2.56
CA ASN A 8 -11.15 8.30 -3.39
C ASN A 8 -10.70 9.51 -2.58
N LEU A 9 -11.50 9.95 -1.60
CA LEU A 9 -11.13 11.02 -0.69
C LEU A 9 -9.90 10.65 0.16
N LEU A 10 -9.84 9.42 0.71
CA LEU A 10 -8.66 8.92 1.42
C LEU A 10 -7.41 8.97 0.52
N ASN A 11 -7.53 8.48 -0.70
CA ASN A 11 -6.44 8.45 -1.68
C ASN A 11 -5.96 9.83 -2.10
N LEU A 12 -6.84 10.81 -2.10
CA LEU A 12 -6.51 12.21 -2.37
C LEU A 12 -5.92 12.93 -1.13
N GLY A 13 -5.83 12.25 0.03
CA GLY A 13 -5.41 12.85 1.29
C GLY A 13 -6.44 13.82 1.86
N MET A 14 -7.70 13.71 1.43
CA MET A 14 -8.84 14.47 1.96
C MET A 14 -9.47 13.71 3.13
N TYR A 15 -8.69 13.56 4.20
CA TYR A 15 -8.99 12.64 5.30
C TYR A 15 -10.26 13.00 6.07
N GLU A 16 -10.43 14.25 6.47
CA GLU A 16 -11.61 14.67 7.22
C GLU A 16 -12.93 14.48 6.43
N PRO A 17 -13.05 14.89 5.15
CA PRO A 17 -14.20 14.55 4.32
C PRO A 17 -14.44 13.06 4.17
N ALA A 18 -13.37 12.26 4.01
CA ALA A 18 -13.48 10.81 3.91
C ALA A 18 -14.07 10.20 5.19
N GLY A 19 -13.59 10.61 6.36
CA GLY A 19 -14.10 10.16 7.65
C GLY A 19 -15.58 10.46 7.83
N LYS A 20 -16.05 11.64 7.39
CA LYS A 20 -17.48 12.01 7.42
C LYS A 20 -18.34 11.13 6.52
N VAL A 21 -17.84 10.79 5.32
CA VAL A 21 -18.52 9.85 4.42
C VAL A 21 -18.63 8.47 5.05
N GLY A 22 -17.51 7.94 5.60
CA GLY A 22 -17.49 6.65 6.29
C GLY A 22 -18.48 6.60 7.46
N GLU A 23 -18.45 7.60 8.33
CA GLU A 23 -19.36 7.72 9.48
C GLU A 23 -20.84 7.75 9.06
N SER A 24 -21.16 8.49 8.03
CA SER A 24 -22.53 8.55 7.49
C SER A 24 -23.01 7.19 6.99
N LEU A 25 -22.14 6.45 6.30
CA LEU A 25 -22.44 5.10 5.80
C LEU A 25 -22.60 4.08 6.93
N VAL A 26 -21.69 4.09 7.91
CA VAL A 26 -21.77 3.21 9.08
C VAL A 26 -23.06 3.49 9.84
N ASN A 27 -23.39 4.74 10.12
CA ASN A 27 -24.61 5.10 10.86
C ASN A 27 -25.90 4.73 10.11
N ALA A 28 -25.90 4.82 8.78
CA ALA A 28 -27.05 4.45 7.98
C ALA A 28 -27.29 2.94 7.89
N LEU A 29 -26.22 2.12 8.01
CA LEU A 29 -26.27 0.70 7.66
C LEU A 29 -26.08 -0.25 8.87
N LYS A 30 -25.51 0.21 9.99
CA LYS A 30 -25.12 -0.64 11.14
C LYS A 30 -26.24 -1.50 11.73
N GLU A 31 -27.51 -1.05 11.62
CA GLU A 31 -28.67 -1.78 12.10
C GLU A 31 -29.25 -2.74 11.03
N SER A 32 -28.78 -2.65 9.78
CA SER A 32 -29.38 -3.34 8.63
C SER A 32 -28.49 -4.42 8.03
N VAL A 33 -27.17 -4.37 8.26
CA VAL A 33 -26.22 -5.31 7.69
C VAL A 33 -25.17 -5.76 8.73
N PRO A 34 -24.63 -6.99 8.61
CA PRO A 34 -23.60 -7.49 9.51
C PRO A 34 -22.27 -6.70 9.35
N PHE A 35 -21.43 -6.78 10.38
CA PHE A 35 -20.13 -6.07 10.41
C PHE A 35 -19.24 -6.41 9.20
N GLU A 36 -19.25 -7.66 8.76
CA GLU A 36 -18.49 -8.14 7.59
C GLU A 36 -18.86 -7.40 6.30
N SER A 37 -20.05 -6.79 6.25
CA SER A 37 -20.47 -5.93 5.14
C SER A 37 -20.15 -4.45 5.37
N LEU A 38 -19.78 -4.08 6.60
CA LEU A 38 -19.48 -2.71 6.99
C LEU A 38 -17.99 -2.39 7.07
N TYR A 39 -17.11 -3.40 7.07
CA TYR A 39 -15.70 -3.20 7.39
C TYR A 39 -15.03 -2.11 6.55
N SER A 40 -15.33 -2.03 5.25
CA SER A 40 -14.77 -1.01 4.36
C SER A 40 -15.24 0.42 4.70
N PHE A 41 -16.47 0.57 5.20
CA PHE A 41 -16.98 1.88 5.64
C PHE A 41 -16.38 2.27 6.98
N VAL A 42 -16.23 1.30 7.90
CA VAL A 42 -15.52 1.48 9.17
C VAL A 42 -14.06 1.82 8.95
N PHE A 43 -13.41 1.20 7.97
CA PHE A 43 -12.05 1.56 7.54
C PHE A 43 -11.99 3.02 7.11
N ILE A 44 -12.86 3.45 6.19
CA ILE A 44 -12.91 4.83 5.68
C ILE A 44 -13.15 5.82 6.84
N GLU A 45 -14.10 5.53 7.72
CA GLU A 45 -14.41 6.36 8.89
C GLU A 45 -13.20 6.52 9.80
N LYS A 46 -12.64 5.40 10.27
CA LYS A 46 -11.55 5.40 11.26
C LYS A 46 -10.28 6.02 10.71
N VAL A 47 -9.87 5.62 9.51
CA VAL A 47 -8.68 6.17 8.85
C VAL A 47 -8.86 7.66 8.59
N GLY A 48 -10.00 8.07 8.05
CA GLY A 48 -10.28 9.48 7.78
C GLY A 48 -10.24 10.35 9.04
N LYS A 49 -10.83 9.87 10.14
CA LYS A 49 -10.80 10.58 11.44
C LYS A 49 -9.39 10.63 12.03
N ALA A 50 -8.64 9.51 11.98
CA ALA A 50 -7.30 9.41 12.55
C ALA A 50 -6.29 10.30 11.83
N LEU A 51 -6.41 10.42 10.52
CA LEU A 51 -5.50 11.20 9.68
C LEU A 51 -5.95 12.65 9.45
N ALA A 52 -7.10 13.09 9.99
CA ALA A 52 -7.68 14.40 9.73
C ALA A 52 -6.70 15.59 9.96
N ASN A 53 -5.80 15.44 10.93
CA ASN A 53 -4.78 16.44 11.27
C ASN A 53 -3.36 16.04 10.83
N VAL A 54 -3.23 14.96 10.07
CA VAL A 54 -1.94 14.52 9.51
C VAL A 54 -1.73 15.17 8.15
N PRO A 55 -0.57 15.79 7.91
CA PRO A 55 -0.27 16.34 6.60
C PRO A 55 -0.33 15.26 5.51
N LYS A 56 -0.80 15.67 4.32
CA LYS A 56 -0.86 14.78 3.17
C LYS A 56 0.54 14.24 2.81
N PRO A 57 0.67 12.94 2.50
CA PRO A 57 1.92 12.40 1.98
C PRO A 57 2.34 13.07 0.65
N TYR A 58 3.63 13.26 0.46
CA TYR A 58 4.20 13.73 -0.80
C TYR A 58 5.63 13.21 -1.00
N LEU A 59 6.03 13.09 -2.26
CA LEU A 59 7.36 12.63 -2.66
C LEU A 59 8.26 13.81 -3.02
N GLU A 60 9.36 13.95 -2.31
CA GLU A 60 10.50 14.79 -2.67
C GLU A 60 11.54 13.93 -3.38
N ARG A 61 12.02 14.37 -4.54
CA ARG A 61 12.99 13.62 -5.34
C ARG A 61 13.98 14.55 -6.05
N PRO A 62 15.21 14.07 -6.31
CA PRO A 62 16.18 14.84 -7.10
C PRO A 62 15.71 15.02 -8.55
N ASP A 63 16.26 16.05 -9.23
CA ASP A 63 15.98 16.34 -10.64
C ASP A 63 16.81 15.45 -11.58
N ARG A 64 16.73 14.13 -11.34
CA ARG A 64 17.35 13.07 -12.15
C ARG A 64 16.68 11.74 -11.88
N ASP A 65 17.00 10.73 -12.68
CA ASP A 65 16.63 9.36 -12.41
C ASP A 65 17.26 8.89 -11.10
N VAL A 66 16.49 8.13 -10.30
CA VAL A 66 16.97 7.47 -9.09
C VAL A 66 16.97 5.98 -9.32
N ALA A 67 18.10 5.33 -9.05
CA ALA A 67 18.22 3.88 -9.09
C ALA A 67 18.52 3.34 -7.70
N VAL A 68 17.82 2.29 -7.30
CA VAL A 68 18.04 1.59 -6.03
C VAL A 68 18.17 0.08 -6.28
N PRO A 69 18.93 -0.64 -5.48
CA PRO A 69 19.06 -2.09 -5.64
C PRO A 69 17.71 -2.78 -5.47
N LEU A 70 17.55 -3.88 -6.21
CA LEU A 70 16.45 -4.82 -6.13
C LEU A 70 17.03 -6.16 -5.73
N SER A 71 16.42 -6.84 -4.76
CA SER A 71 16.68 -8.25 -4.49
C SER A 71 15.41 -9.07 -4.66
N VAL A 72 15.58 -10.33 -5.08
CA VAL A 72 14.48 -11.30 -5.16
C VAL A 72 14.82 -12.43 -4.19
N GLU A 73 14.01 -12.58 -3.16
CA GLU A 73 14.22 -13.57 -2.12
C GLU A 73 13.10 -14.59 -2.09
N THR A 74 13.45 -15.84 -1.79
CA THR A 74 12.46 -16.90 -1.58
C THR A 74 12.05 -16.92 -0.12
N VAL A 75 10.78 -16.64 0.16
CA VAL A 75 10.20 -16.69 1.51
C VAL A 75 9.03 -17.67 1.47
N GLY A 76 9.11 -18.72 2.30
CA GLY A 76 8.09 -19.76 2.30
C GLY A 76 7.97 -20.45 0.93
N ARG A 77 6.80 -20.36 0.31
CA ARG A 77 6.49 -20.99 -0.99
C ARG A 77 6.61 -20.04 -2.19
N GLY A 78 6.96 -18.78 -1.96
CA GLY A 78 6.97 -17.75 -2.98
C GLY A 78 8.27 -16.98 -3.07
N LYS A 79 8.33 -16.13 -4.09
CA LYS A 79 9.42 -15.17 -4.29
C LYS A 79 8.83 -13.77 -4.18
N HIS A 80 9.49 -12.91 -3.43
CA HIS A 80 9.13 -11.51 -3.33
C HIS A 80 10.27 -10.61 -3.81
N ILE A 81 9.89 -9.47 -4.32
CA ILE A 81 10.81 -8.41 -4.73
C ILE A 81 10.99 -7.47 -3.53
N TYR A 82 12.24 -7.19 -3.17
CA TYR A 82 12.58 -6.31 -2.06
C TYR A 82 13.25 -5.04 -2.52
N ILE A 83 12.99 -3.97 -1.78
CA ILE A 83 13.59 -2.66 -1.96
C ILE A 83 14.08 -2.14 -0.60
N PRO A 84 15.29 -1.55 -0.51
CA PRO A 84 15.76 -0.96 0.74
C PRO A 84 15.00 0.33 1.07
N VAL A 85 14.49 0.42 2.29
CA VAL A 85 13.74 1.55 2.83
C VAL A 85 14.33 1.96 4.17
N GLU A 86 14.60 3.25 4.34
CA GLU A 86 15.03 3.83 5.60
C GLU A 86 13.86 4.56 6.26
N VAL A 87 13.57 4.23 7.52
CA VAL A 87 12.63 4.96 8.37
C VAL A 87 13.36 5.32 9.67
N ASN A 88 13.37 6.60 10.02
CA ASN A 88 14.03 7.11 11.23
C ASN A 88 15.50 6.65 11.40
N GLY A 89 16.25 6.55 10.28
CA GLY A 89 17.67 6.15 10.27
C GLY A 89 17.92 4.63 10.28
N ILE A 90 16.87 3.81 10.29
CA ILE A 90 16.97 2.34 10.25
C ILE A 90 16.56 1.86 8.86
N THR A 91 17.49 1.20 8.16
CA THR A 91 17.25 0.65 6.82
C THR A 91 16.91 -0.84 6.91
N LYS A 92 15.81 -1.23 6.29
CA LYS A 92 15.37 -2.62 6.11
C LYS A 92 14.98 -2.88 4.66
N ASN A 93 14.93 -4.14 4.27
CA ASN A 93 14.38 -4.55 2.98
C ASN A 93 12.86 -4.73 3.09
N TYR A 94 12.12 -3.93 2.36
CA TYR A 94 10.65 -4.01 2.29
C TYR A 94 10.23 -4.80 1.06
N ILE A 95 9.18 -5.59 1.19
CA ILE A 95 8.49 -6.18 0.04
C ILE A 95 7.91 -5.05 -0.80
N PHE A 96 8.17 -5.07 -2.09
CA PHE A 96 7.54 -4.16 -3.05
C PHE A 96 6.24 -4.79 -3.52
N ASP A 97 5.10 -4.27 -3.03
CA ASP A 97 3.79 -4.89 -3.19
C ASP A 97 2.78 -3.93 -3.85
N THR A 98 2.50 -4.17 -5.12
CA THR A 98 1.51 -3.41 -5.88
C THR A 98 0.06 -3.76 -5.48
N GLY A 99 -0.15 -4.87 -4.78
CA GLY A 99 -1.45 -5.27 -4.24
C GLY A 99 -1.81 -4.61 -2.91
N CYS A 100 -0.82 -4.05 -2.19
CA CYS A 100 -1.06 -3.30 -0.95
C CYS A 100 -1.70 -1.94 -1.26
N SER A 101 -3.02 -1.88 -1.31
CA SER A 101 -3.81 -0.79 -1.89
C SER A 101 -3.87 0.50 -1.05
N PHE A 102 -3.45 0.49 0.22
CA PHE A 102 -3.48 1.66 1.09
C PHE A 102 -2.27 1.71 2.02
N GLY A 103 -1.51 2.82 1.97
CA GLY A 103 -0.34 3.06 2.82
C GLY A 103 0.78 2.04 2.61
N ASN A 104 1.54 1.84 3.66
CA ASN A 104 2.56 0.81 3.78
C ASN A 104 2.15 -0.16 4.89
N PHE A 105 2.78 -1.32 4.98
CA PHE A 105 2.47 -2.30 6.01
C PHE A 105 3.75 -2.70 6.74
N VAL A 106 3.71 -2.82 8.07
CA VAL A 106 4.87 -3.18 8.90
C VAL A 106 4.46 -4.09 10.05
N SER A 107 5.41 -4.87 10.56
CA SER A 107 5.21 -5.61 11.80
C SER A 107 5.20 -4.68 13.01
N GLU A 108 4.50 -5.06 14.08
CA GLU A 108 4.48 -4.27 15.33
C GLU A 108 5.90 -4.12 15.90
N LYS A 109 6.69 -5.19 15.89
CA LYS A 109 8.09 -5.18 16.34
C LYS A 109 8.91 -4.13 15.60
N TYR A 110 8.78 -4.07 14.28
CA TYR A 110 9.52 -3.07 13.50
C TYR A 110 8.98 -1.66 13.71
N ALA A 111 7.66 -1.49 13.83
CA ALA A 111 7.06 -0.21 14.15
C ALA A 111 7.60 0.38 15.47
N GLU A 112 7.79 -0.46 16.50
CA GLU A 112 8.40 -0.08 17.76
C GLU A 112 9.90 0.26 17.59
N GLU A 113 10.65 -0.58 16.85
CA GLU A 113 12.09 -0.39 16.58
C GLU A 113 12.37 0.97 15.94
N VAL A 114 11.56 1.38 14.96
CA VAL A 114 11.73 2.66 14.25
C VAL A 114 10.96 3.82 14.88
N GLY A 115 10.20 3.57 15.95
CA GLY A 115 9.48 4.60 16.69
C GLY A 115 8.34 5.23 15.89
N LEU A 116 7.52 4.42 15.20
CA LEU A 116 6.33 4.94 14.50
C LEU A 116 5.33 5.53 15.49
N LYS A 117 4.72 6.64 15.11
CA LYS A 117 3.66 7.28 15.90
C LYS A 117 2.31 6.62 15.59
N ILE A 118 1.80 5.82 16.54
CA ILE A 118 0.45 5.27 16.43
C ILE A 118 -0.57 6.41 16.54
N VAL A 119 -1.50 6.48 15.58
CA VAL A 119 -2.56 7.49 15.51
C VAL A 119 -3.95 6.90 15.64
N ALA A 120 -4.12 5.60 15.45
CA ALA A 120 -5.36 4.88 15.72
C ALA A 120 -5.10 3.38 15.93
N ASP A 121 -6.10 2.70 16.48
CA ASP A 121 -6.11 1.25 16.72
C ASP A 121 -7.40 0.62 16.18
N SER A 122 -7.36 -0.72 16.04
CA SER A 122 -8.54 -1.50 15.62
C SER A 122 -9.10 -1.05 14.27
N ILE A 123 -8.23 -0.77 13.31
CA ILE A 123 -8.61 -0.47 11.93
C ILE A 123 -8.88 -1.81 11.22
N PRO A 124 -10.10 -2.05 10.72
CA PRO A 124 -10.38 -3.29 9.99
C PRO A 124 -9.75 -3.24 8.61
N VAL A 125 -8.97 -4.26 8.27
CA VAL A 125 -8.37 -4.46 6.94
C VAL A 125 -8.78 -5.81 6.39
N SER A 126 -8.90 -5.90 5.07
CA SER A 126 -9.18 -7.15 4.37
C SER A 126 -7.91 -7.63 3.68
N GLY A 127 -7.51 -8.85 4.00
CA GLY A 127 -6.51 -9.62 3.30
C GLY A 127 -7.11 -10.97 2.91
N MET A 128 -6.51 -12.09 3.33
CA MET A 128 -7.14 -13.41 3.24
C MET A 128 -8.36 -13.51 4.17
N GLU A 129 -8.32 -12.82 5.31
CA GLU A 129 -9.41 -12.63 6.26
C GLU A 129 -9.50 -11.15 6.67
N ILE A 130 -10.59 -10.76 7.36
CA ILE A 130 -10.72 -9.43 7.96
C ILE A 130 -9.93 -9.45 9.27
N GLY A 131 -8.86 -8.67 9.30
CA GLY A 131 -8.05 -8.46 10.50
C GLY A 131 -8.18 -7.05 11.07
N LEU A 132 -7.64 -6.85 12.27
CA LEU A 132 -7.53 -5.53 12.89
C LEU A 132 -6.06 -5.13 12.97
N VAL A 133 -5.74 -3.91 12.53
CA VAL A 133 -4.39 -3.35 12.58
C VAL A 133 -4.40 -2.00 13.30
N LYS A 134 -3.21 -1.54 13.72
CA LYS A 134 -3.03 -0.15 14.15
C LYS A 134 -2.68 0.71 12.94
N LEU A 135 -2.99 2.00 13.02
CA LEU A 135 -2.57 3.00 12.04
C LEU A 135 -1.47 3.85 12.64
N ALA A 136 -0.40 4.02 11.89
CA ALA A 136 0.75 4.80 12.31
C ALA A 136 1.22 5.77 11.22
N VAL A 137 2.01 6.75 11.62
CA VAL A 137 2.66 7.71 10.73
C VAL A 137 4.12 7.89 11.13
N ALA A 138 4.96 8.25 10.16
CA ALA A 138 6.30 8.76 10.40
C ALA A 138 6.45 10.14 9.74
N ASP A 139 7.48 10.89 10.10
CA ASP A 139 7.78 12.16 9.45
C ASP A 139 8.22 11.95 8.00
N SER A 140 9.04 10.92 7.78
CA SER A 140 9.50 10.54 6.45
C SER A 140 9.98 9.09 6.37
N MET A 141 10.04 8.57 5.15
CA MET A 141 10.83 7.40 4.78
C MET A 141 11.68 7.71 3.56
N LYS A 142 12.84 7.04 3.42
CA LYS A 142 13.74 7.23 2.29
C LYS A 142 13.86 5.97 1.45
N ILE A 143 13.90 6.16 0.15
CA ILE A 143 14.15 5.11 -0.86
C ILE A 143 15.21 5.65 -1.79
N GLY A 144 16.45 5.20 -1.61
CA GLY A 144 17.61 5.83 -2.24
C GLY A 144 17.71 7.31 -1.83
N GLU A 145 17.74 8.19 -2.84
CA GLU A 145 17.81 9.65 -2.62
C GLU A 145 16.45 10.33 -2.53
N MET A 146 15.37 9.58 -2.68
CA MET A 146 14.02 10.09 -2.57
C MET A 146 13.55 10.11 -1.12
N VAL A 147 12.82 11.14 -0.72
CA VAL A 147 12.21 11.28 0.60
C VAL A 147 10.69 11.34 0.45
N TYR A 148 10.02 10.36 1.01
CA TYR A 148 8.56 10.33 1.06
C TYR A 148 8.11 10.83 2.43
N HIS A 149 7.52 12.01 2.44
CA HIS A 149 7.08 12.70 3.66
C HIS A 149 5.70 12.22 4.11
N ASN A 150 5.49 12.21 5.41
CA ASN A 150 4.23 11.82 6.07
C ASN A 150 3.70 10.44 5.63
N PRO A 151 4.55 9.39 5.50
CA PRO A 151 4.07 8.07 5.12
C PRO A 151 3.11 7.53 6.17
N VAL A 152 2.06 6.86 5.68
CA VAL A 152 1.08 6.16 6.50
C VAL A 152 1.42 4.68 6.52
N PHE A 153 1.35 4.07 7.69
CA PHE A 153 1.62 2.65 7.92
C PHE A 153 0.44 1.97 8.58
N MET A 154 0.10 0.79 8.10
CA MET A 154 -0.70 -0.18 8.83
C MET A 154 0.24 -1.09 9.61
N VAL A 155 0.01 -1.25 10.91
CA VAL A 155 0.87 -2.03 11.80
C VAL A 155 0.16 -3.31 12.17
N ALA A 156 0.71 -4.44 11.70
CA ALA A 156 0.18 -5.77 12.00
C ALA A 156 0.40 -6.14 13.46
N PRO A 157 -0.58 -6.73 14.15
CA PRO A 157 -0.38 -7.29 15.47
C PRO A 157 0.57 -8.52 15.40
N PRO A 158 1.23 -8.90 16.53
CA PRO A 158 2.24 -9.97 16.55
C PRO A 158 1.70 -11.35 16.13
N ASP A 159 0.42 -11.60 16.33
CA ASP A 159 -0.26 -12.87 16.03
C ASP A 159 -0.91 -12.88 14.64
N HIS A 160 -0.65 -11.86 13.82
CA HIS A 160 -1.21 -11.80 12.46
C HIS A 160 -0.61 -12.94 11.62
N GLU A 161 -1.45 -13.68 10.88
CA GLU A 161 -1.01 -14.83 10.06
C GLU A 161 0.11 -14.45 9.06
N VAL A 162 0.13 -13.20 8.63
CA VAL A 162 1.18 -12.65 7.76
C VAL A 162 2.56 -12.72 8.42
N ASP A 163 2.65 -12.51 9.75
CA ASP A 163 3.92 -12.57 10.50
C ASP A 163 4.47 -14.01 10.60
N SER A 164 3.60 -15.01 10.58
CA SER A 164 4.00 -16.43 10.66
C SER A 164 4.37 -17.03 9.30
N VAL A 165 3.84 -16.49 8.21
CA VAL A 165 4.05 -16.98 6.83
C VAL A 165 5.13 -16.18 6.12
N PHE A 166 5.25 -14.90 6.44
CA PHE A 166 6.17 -13.96 5.82
C PHE A 166 6.95 -13.22 6.92
N ALA A 167 8.15 -13.69 7.25
CA ALA A 167 9.06 -12.92 8.10
C ALA A 167 9.47 -11.64 7.34
N PHE A 168 8.68 -10.56 7.43
CA PHE A 168 8.98 -9.28 6.79
C PHE A 168 9.04 -8.16 7.82
N ASP A 169 9.92 -7.19 7.59
CA ASP A 169 9.96 -5.97 8.38
C ASP A 169 8.90 -4.96 7.87
N GLY A 170 8.73 -4.87 6.54
CA GLY A 170 7.77 -3.97 5.95
C GLY A 170 7.41 -4.28 4.49
N VAL A 171 6.34 -3.63 4.05
CA VAL A 171 5.78 -3.69 2.69
C VAL A 171 5.61 -2.25 2.19
N ILE A 172 6.12 -1.95 1.01
CA ILE A 172 5.83 -0.71 0.29
C ILE A 172 4.53 -0.88 -0.46
N GLY A 173 3.57 -0.01 -0.14
CA GLY A 173 2.25 -0.03 -0.76
C GLY A 173 2.03 1.05 -1.81
N TYR A 174 0.82 1.05 -2.31
CA TYR A 174 0.41 1.79 -3.50
C TYR A 174 0.59 3.32 -3.40
N HIS A 175 0.47 3.93 -2.23
CA HIS A 175 0.59 5.39 -2.11
C HIS A 175 1.94 5.91 -2.59
N PHE A 176 3.05 5.27 -2.17
CA PHE A 176 4.37 5.60 -2.68
C PHE A 176 4.50 5.26 -4.17
N ILE A 177 4.01 4.07 -4.59
CA ILE A 177 4.09 3.61 -5.98
C ILE A 177 3.39 4.62 -6.92
N ARG A 178 2.20 5.08 -6.55
CA ARG A 178 1.45 6.11 -7.28
C ARG A 178 2.21 7.43 -7.38
N ASP A 179 2.79 7.89 -6.28
CA ASP A 179 3.44 9.20 -6.21
C ASP A 179 4.81 9.18 -6.90
N ALA A 180 5.43 8.00 -7.05
CA ALA A 180 6.61 7.79 -7.89
C ALA A 180 6.31 7.89 -9.40
N LYS A 181 5.04 7.77 -9.81
CA LYS A 181 4.48 7.86 -11.17
C LYS A 181 4.91 6.74 -12.11
N GLU A 182 6.19 6.51 -12.26
CA GLU A 182 6.77 5.43 -13.07
C GLU A 182 7.87 4.73 -12.29
N ILE A 183 7.86 3.41 -12.37
CA ILE A 183 8.86 2.54 -11.75
C ILE A 183 9.24 1.47 -12.76
N ILE A 184 10.52 1.39 -13.10
CA ILE A 184 11.08 0.34 -13.95
C ILE A 184 11.66 -0.74 -13.03
N ILE A 185 11.17 -1.95 -13.15
CA ILE A 185 11.68 -3.14 -12.44
C ILE A 185 12.62 -3.87 -13.37
N ASP A 186 13.93 -3.63 -13.23
CA ASP A 186 14.98 -4.23 -14.04
C ASP A 186 15.58 -5.43 -13.30
N ASN A 187 14.98 -6.61 -13.52
CA ASN A 187 15.43 -7.86 -12.90
C ASN A 187 16.82 -8.30 -13.40
N GLU A 188 17.19 -7.96 -14.62
CA GLU A 188 18.50 -8.35 -15.19
C GLU A 188 19.62 -7.52 -14.56
N ALA A 189 19.40 -6.22 -14.39
CA ALA A 189 20.35 -5.33 -13.73
C ALA A 189 20.20 -5.31 -12.19
N GLY A 190 19.21 -6.01 -11.62
CA GLY A 190 18.98 -6.08 -10.18
C GLY A 190 18.66 -4.74 -9.54
N LYS A 191 17.83 -3.92 -10.18
CA LYS A 191 17.52 -2.57 -9.70
C LYS A 191 16.10 -2.13 -10.02
N PHE A 192 15.56 -1.26 -9.16
CA PHE A 192 14.47 -0.35 -9.50
C PHE A 192 15.05 0.93 -10.09
N VAL A 193 14.42 1.47 -11.11
CA VAL A 193 14.69 2.81 -11.61
C VAL A 193 13.41 3.64 -11.52
N PHE A 194 13.54 4.83 -10.97
CA PHE A 194 12.50 5.82 -10.86
C PHE A 194 12.83 6.97 -11.81
N PRO A 195 12.29 6.97 -13.04
CA PRO A 195 12.59 7.99 -14.04
C PRO A 195 12.15 9.38 -13.57
N GLN A 196 12.97 10.39 -13.84
CA GLN A 196 12.62 11.80 -13.58
C GLN A 196 11.50 12.24 -14.53
N LYS A 197 11.56 11.79 -15.77
CA LYS A 197 10.53 12.03 -16.78
C LYS A 197 9.77 10.73 -17.04
N VAL A 198 8.45 10.81 -16.94
CA VAL A 198 7.57 9.69 -17.28
C VAL A 198 7.71 9.36 -18.77
N SER A 199 7.83 8.08 -19.09
CA SER A 199 7.93 7.58 -20.46
C SER A 199 6.70 7.93 -21.29
N GLU A 200 6.92 8.24 -22.57
CA GLU A 200 5.83 8.39 -23.53
C GLU A 200 5.46 7.01 -24.10
N GLY A 201 4.18 6.69 -24.12
CA GLY A 201 3.69 5.41 -24.65
C GLY A 201 2.22 5.17 -24.38
N GLU A 202 1.66 4.16 -25.02
CA GLU A 202 0.29 3.72 -24.76
C GLU A 202 0.26 2.88 -23.48
N PRO A 203 -0.44 3.31 -22.43
CA PRO A 203 -0.51 2.55 -21.20
C PRO A 203 -1.35 1.27 -21.41
N ASN A 204 -0.86 0.15 -20.88
CA ASN A 204 -1.59 -1.12 -20.83
C ASN A 204 -2.04 -1.47 -19.40
N MET A 205 -1.87 -0.56 -18.47
CA MET A 205 -2.25 -0.70 -17.06
C MET A 205 -3.24 0.40 -16.66
N TYR A 206 -4.22 0.06 -15.85
CA TYR A 206 -5.13 1.00 -15.22
C TYR A 206 -5.37 0.60 -13.76
N LEU A 207 -6.02 1.46 -13.00
CA LEU A 207 -6.30 1.22 -11.59
C LEU A 207 -7.79 0.92 -11.38
N ALA A 208 -8.07 -0.18 -10.71
CA ALA A 208 -9.38 -0.49 -10.18
C ALA A 208 -9.28 -0.59 -8.65
N SER A 209 -9.90 0.35 -7.93
CA SER A 209 -9.88 0.43 -6.46
C SER A 209 -8.46 0.41 -5.87
N ASN A 210 -7.52 1.15 -6.47
CA ASN A 210 -6.08 1.19 -6.15
C ASN A 210 -5.30 -0.12 -6.39
N THR A 211 -5.90 -1.08 -7.05
CA THR A 211 -5.21 -2.30 -7.46
C THR A 211 -4.87 -2.19 -8.94
N PRO A 212 -3.60 -2.30 -9.33
CA PRO A 212 -3.21 -2.27 -10.72
C PRO A 212 -3.80 -3.44 -11.51
N GLN A 213 -4.37 -3.13 -12.66
CA GLN A 213 -4.88 -4.09 -13.63
C GLN A 213 -4.08 -3.93 -14.91
N VAL A 214 -3.54 -5.03 -15.43
CA VAL A 214 -2.83 -5.06 -16.73
C VAL A 214 -3.70 -5.73 -17.75
N ARG A 215 -3.80 -5.11 -18.92
CA ARG A 215 -4.48 -5.71 -20.07
C ARG A 215 -3.51 -6.55 -20.87
N ILE A 216 -3.82 -7.85 -20.99
CA ILE A 216 -3.07 -8.79 -21.82
C ILE A 216 -3.98 -9.36 -22.91
N SER A 217 -3.37 -9.97 -23.94
CA SER A 217 -4.10 -10.75 -24.96
C SER A 217 -3.66 -12.21 -24.87
N TYR A 218 -4.64 -13.11 -24.77
CA TYR A 218 -4.42 -14.55 -24.85
C TYR A 218 -5.32 -15.15 -25.91
N ASN A 219 -4.76 -15.80 -26.93
CA ASN A 219 -5.49 -16.33 -28.08
C ASN A 219 -6.40 -15.28 -28.77
N GLY A 220 -5.93 -14.03 -28.87
CA GLY A 220 -6.66 -12.92 -29.48
C GLY A 220 -7.81 -12.35 -28.61
N GLN A 221 -8.03 -12.87 -27.42
CA GLN A 221 -9.01 -12.34 -26.46
C GLN A 221 -8.32 -11.46 -25.41
N PRO A 222 -8.86 -10.27 -25.09
CA PRO A 222 -8.32 -9.42 -24.05
C PRO A 222 -8.71 -9.94 -22.66
N PHE A 223 -7.76 -9.87 -21.73
CA PHE A 223 -7.97 -10.15 -20.31
C PHE A 223 -7.38 -9.02 -19.48
N ASP A 224 -8.07 -8.64 -18.41
CA ASP A 224 -7.58 -7.72 -17.41
C ASP A 224 -7.18 -8.54 -16.16
N LEU A 225 -5.89 -8.49 -15.83
CA LEU A 225 -5.32 -9.25 -14.73
C LEU A 225 -4.84 -8.29 -13.63
N ILE A 226 -5.03 -8.67 -12.38
CA ILE A 226 -4.42 -7.98 -11.25
C ILE A 226 -2.89 -8.12 -11.38
N PHE A 227 -2.18 -7.00 -11.35
CA PHE A 227 -0.74 -6.97 -11.26
C PHE A 227 -0.34 -6.77 -9.80
N ASP A 228 -0.08 -7.87 -9.12
CA ASP A 228 0.19 -7.95 -7.69
C ASP A 228 1.57 -8.59 -7.45
N THR A 229 2.57 -7.75 -7.16
CA THR A 229 3.95 -8.20 -6.90
C THR A 229 4.15 -8.77 -5.50
N GLY A 230 3.19 -8.59 -4.60
CA GLY A 230 3.12 -9.25 -3.30
C GLY A 230 2.60 -10.69 -3.38
N ASN A 231 1.99 -11.09 -4.50
CA ASN A 231 1.47 -12.44 -4.66
C ASN A 231 2.59 -13.43 -5.01
N VAL A 232 2.54 -14.60 -4.40
CA VAL A 232 3.58 -15.66 -4.56
C VAL A 232 3.42 -16.49 -5.83
N LYS A 233 2.32 -16.37 -6.54
CA LYS A 233 2.04 -17.08 -7.80
C LYS A 233 1.10 -16.29 -8.70
N SER A 234 1.22 -16.52 -10.00
CA SER A 234 0.23 -16.06 -10.97
C SER A 234 -0.85 -17.12 -11.14
N ASP A 235 -2.11 -16.72 -11.13
CA ASP A 235 -3.26 -17.60 -11.29
C ASP A 235 -4.27 -16.97 -12.26
N LEU A 236 -4.79 -17.78 -13.18
CA LEU A 236 -5.96 -17.42 -13.96
C LEU A 236 -7.14 -18.06 -13.24
N GLY A 237 -7.93 -17.26 -12.52
CA GLY A 237 -9.13 -17.73 -11.84
C GLY A 237 -10.03 -18.53 -12.79
N LYS A 238 -10.62 -19.60 -12.25
CA LYS A 238 -11.61 -20.41 -13.00
C LYS A 238 -12.95 -19.72 -13.04
#